data_343076b68b8480bdbee39985c8a2cca5
#
_entry.id   343076b68b8480bdbee39985c8a2cca5
#
_cell.length_a   1.000
_cell.length_b   1.000
_cell.length_c   1.000
_cell.angle_alpha   90.00
_cell.angle_beta   90.00
_cell.angle_gamma   90.00
#
_symmetry.space_group_name_H-M   'P 1'
#
loop_
_entity.id
_entity.type
_entity.pdbx_description
1 polymer ?
#
loop_
_entity_poly.entity_id
_entity_poly.type
_entity_poly.pdbx_seq_one_letter_code
_entity_poly.pdbx_strand_id
1 'polypeptide(L)'
;MKFLLDENFPRSSADLIEECGHEAVRFDDVCSFGDDDDTVFATAQRLGATILTSDRDFYHTVPLLHPEHAGIVVVALRQPNRAAIQSRLKWFMENVDEPLTNRVFILRDFSYRTR
;
A
#
# COMPACT_ATOMS: atom_id res chain seq x y z
N MET A 1 0.42 -13.09 0.96
CA MET A 1 0.44 -11.86 1.78
C MET A 1 -0.91 -11.18 1.70
N LYS A 2 -1.21 -10.33 2.64
CA LYS A 2 -2.48 -9.60 2.70
C LYS A 2 -2.19 -8.12 2.52
N PHE A 3 -2.95 -7.46 1.65
CA PHE A 3 -2.81 -6.03 1.37
C PHE A 3 -4.12 -5.31 1.64
N LEU A 4 -4.05 -4.19 2.35
CA LEU A 4 -5.19 -3.29 2.54
C LEU A 4 -5.03 -2.12 1.58
N LEU A 5 -6.01 -1.92 0.70
CA LEU A 5 -6.03 -0.79 -0.22
C LEU A 5 -6.61 0.43 0.49
N ASP A 6 -5.87 1.54 0.47
CA ASP A 6 -6.36 2.81 1.00
C ASP A 6 -7.52 3.34 0.15
N GLU A 7 -8.34 4.26 0.71
CA GLU A 7 -9.57 4.70 0.06
C GLU A 7 -9.34 5.36 -1.32
N ASN A 8 -8.18 6.00 -1.50
CA ASN A 8 -7.83 6.67 -2.76
C ASN A 8 -7.07 5.77 -3.74
N PHE A 9 -6.80 4.55 -3.36
CA PHE A 9 -6.09 3.63 -4.24
C PHE A 9 -7.08 2.98 -5.22
N PRO A 10 -6.68 2.75 -6.49
CA PRO A 10 -7.61 2.18 -7.47
C PRO A 10 -8.16 0.83 -7.03
N ARG A 11 -9.48 0.69 -6.99
CA ARG A 11 -10.14 -0.56 -6.58
C ARG A 11 -9.78 -1.74 -7.47
N SER A 12 -9.54 -1.49 -8.75
CA SER A 12 -9.13 -2.52 -9.69
C SER A 12 -7.78 -3.15 -9.35
N SER A 13 -6.99 -2.51 -8.49
CA SER A 13 -5.73 -3.09 -7.99
C SER A 13 -5.97 -4.34 -7.15
N ALA A 14 -7.16 -4.52 -6.59
CA ALA A 14 -7.49 -5.74 -5.84
C ALA A 14 -7.39 -6.98 -6.73
N ASP A 15 -7.89 -6.90 -7.95
CA ASP A 15 -7.83 -8.02 -8.89
C ASP A 15 -6.38 -8.36 -9.24
N LEU A 16 -5.57 -7.34 -9.45
CA LEU A 16 -4.15 -7.52 -9.73
C LEU A 16 -3.43 -8.23 -8.58
N ILE A 17 -3.71 -7.82 -7.35
CA ILE A 17 -3.11 -8.42 -6.15
C ILE A 17 -3.49 -9.90 -6.06
N GLU A 18 -4.76 -10.20 -6.31
CA GLU A 18 -5.26 -11.59 -6.27
C GLU A 18 -4.64 -12.44 -7.39
N GLU A 19 -4.47 -11.88 -8.58
CA GLU A 19 -3.80 -12.56 -9.68
C GLU A 19 -2.33 -12.88 -9.35
N CYS A 20 -1.71 -12.07 -8.52
CA CYS A 20 -0.33 -12.31 -8.06
C CYS A 20 -0.25 -13.30 -6.91
N GLY A 21 -1.38 -13.86 -6.47
CA GLY A 21 -1.41 -14.88 -5.42
C GLY A 21 -1.52 -14.33 -4.01
N HIS A 22 -1.92 -13.07 -3.85
CA HIS A 22 -2.07 -12.43 -2.54
C HIS A 22 -3.53 -12.13 -2.26
N GLU A 23 -3.84 -11.85 -0.99
CA GLU A 23 -5.18 -11.46 -0.57
C GLU A 23 -5.29 -9.93 -0.59
N ALA A 24 -6.36 -9.42 -1.20
CA ALA A 24 -6.66 -7.99 -1.21
C ALA A 24 -7.83 -7.70 -0.30
N VAL A 25 -7.65 -6.73 0.61
CA VAL A 25 -8.72 -6.24 1.49
C VAL A 25 -9.11 -4.86 0.98
N ARG A 26 -10.36 -4.70 0.59
CA ARG A 26 -10.87 -3.43 0.09
C ARG A 26 -11.16 -2.50 1.26
N PHE A 27 -10.89 -1.21 1.06
CA PHE A 27 -11.06 -0.20 2.09
C PHE A 27 -12.48 -0.22 2.68
N ASP A 28 -13.49 -0.28 1.83
CA ASP A 28 -14.89 -0.21 2.24
C ASP A 28 -15.32 -1.38 3.14
N ASP A 29 -14.60 -2.50 3.09
CA ASP A 29 -14.96 -3.68 3.88
C ASP A 29 -14.52 -3.56 5.33
N VAL A 30 -13.54 -2.70 5.63
CA VAL A 30 -12.92 -2.64 6.97
C VAL A 30 -12.80 -1.23 7.52
N CYS A 31 -12.91 -0.21 6.68
CA CYS A 31 -12.80 1.20 7.07
C CYS A 31 -13.99 2.00 6.53
N SER A 32 -14.17 3.19 7.07
CA SER A 32 -15.20 4.14 6.62
C SER A 32 -14.56 5.25 5.83
N PHE A 33 -15.25 5.74 4.80
CA PHE A 33 -14.78 6.87 3.99
C PHE A 33 -14.48 8.07 4.90
N GLY A 34 -13.30 8.64 4.72
CA GLY A 34 -12.85 9.77 5.53
C GLY A 34 -12.14 9.39 6.83
N ASP A 35 -11.96 8.11 7.12
CA ASP A 35 -11.15 7.69 8.27
C ASP A 35 -9.74 8.25 8.15
N ASP A 36 -9.16 8.68 9.27
CA ASP A 36 -7.81 9.23 9.28
C ASP A 36 -6.75 8.14 9.13
N ASP A 37 -5.51 8.57 8.89
CA ASP A 37 -4.39 7.67 8.66
C ASP A 37 -4.13 6.74 9.85
N ASP A 38 -4.31 7.23 11.08
CA ASP A 38 -4.11 6.41 12.27
C ASP A 38 -5.13 5.28 12.35
N THR A 39 -6.38 5.55 11.97
CA THR A 39 -7.44 4.54 11.94
C THR A 39 -7.17 3.48 10.88
N VAL A 40 -6.75 3.92 9.69
CA VAL A 40 -6.38 3.00 8.60
C VAL A 40 -5.20 2.14 9.01
N PHE A 41 -4.19 2.75 9.62
CA PHE A 41 -3.01 2.04 10.10
C PHE A 41 -3.39 0.99 11.16
N ALA A 42 -4.20 1.37 12.15
CA ALA A 42 -4.62 0.46 13.20
C ALA A 42 -5.41 -0.73 12.63
N THR A 43 -6.25 -0.48 11.63
CA THR A 43 -6.99 -1.53 10.95
C THR A 43 -6.05 -2.50 10.23
N ALA A 44 -5.07 -1.99 9.53
CA ALA A 44 -4.06 -2.81 8.86
C ALA A 44 -3.27 -3.66 9.85
N GLN A 45 -2.89 -3.08 10.98
CA GLN A 45 -2.18 -3.80 12.04
C GLN A 45 -3.01 -4.97 12.56
N ARG A 46 -4.30 -4.73 12.85
CA ARG A 46 -5.20 -5.77 13.35
C ARG A 46 -5.33 -6.91 12.35
N LEU A 47 -5.34 -6.59 11.06
CA LEU A 47 -5.48 -7.57 9.98
C LEU A 47 -4.17 -8.24 9.59
N GLY A 48 -3.04 -7.73 10.05
CA GLY A 48 -1.74 -8.18 9.57
C GLY A 48 -1.52 -7.86 8.10
N ALA A 49 -2.07 -6.73 7.63
CA ALA A 49 -2.06 -6.37 6.22
C ALA A 49 -1.04 -5.28 5.92
N THR A 50 -0.39 -5.41 4.75
CA THR A 50 0.45 -4.34 4.19
C THR A 50 -0.46 -3.28 3.58
N ILE A 51 -0.21 -2.01 3.87
CA ILE A 51 -0.99 -0.90 3.33
C ILE A 51 -0.50 -0.55 1.92
N LEU A 52 -1.44 -0.42 0.97
CA LEU A 52 -1.19 0.13 -0.35
C LEU A 52 -1.88 1.48 -0.44
N THR A 53 -1.13 2.54 -0.67
CA THR A 53 -1.66 3.90 -0.68
C THR A 53 -0.92 4.77 -1.68
N SER A 54 -1.53 5.89 -2.08
CA SER A 54 -0.85 6.95 -2.83
C SER A 54 -0.56 8.16 -1.95
N ASP A 55 -0.90 8.10 -0.66
CA ASP A 55 -0.67 9.18 0.29
C ASP A 55 0.76 9.11 0.84
N ARG A 56 1.56 10.13 0.54
CA ARG A 56 2.96 10.20 0.95
C ARG A 56 3.17 10.32 2.45
N ASP A 57 2.16 10.70 3.20
CA ASP A 57 2.25 10.77 4.66
C ASP A 57 2.51 9.38 5.26
N PHE A 58 2.06 8.33 4.59
CA PHE A 58 2.35 6.96 5.00
C PHE A 58 3.83 6.60 4.82
N TYR A 59 4.59 7.40 4.10
CA TYR A 59 6.04 7.23 4.00
C TYR A 59 6.79 8.14 4.96
N HIS A 60 6.35 9.40 5.10
CA HIS A 60 7.09 10.43 5.84
C HIS A 60 6.74 10.50 7.30
N THR A 61 5.47 10.36 7.65
CA THR A 61 4.97 10.64 9.00
C THR A 61 4.60 9.39 9.78
N VAL A 62 3.80 8.51 9.19
CA VAL A 62 3.25 7.36 9.90
C VAL A 62 4.33 6.42 10.43
N PRO A 63 5.41 6.09 9.68
CA PRO A 63 6.45 5.19 10.20
C PRO A 63 7.21 5.74 11.39
N LEU A 64 7.26 7.06 11.57
CA LEU A 64 7.92 7.67 12.72
C LEU A 64 7.12 7.43 14.00
N LEU A 65 5.80 7.34 13.88
CA LEU A 65 4.91 7.13 15.02
C LEU A 65 4.70 5.63 15.29
N HIS A 66 4.83 4.80 14.27
CA HIS A 66 4.50 3.39 14.34
C HIS A 66 5.60 2.55 13.67
N PRO A 67 6.68 2.21 14.42
CA PRO A 67 7.82 1.49 13.84
C PRO A 67 7.55 0.02 13.54
N GLU A 68 6.50 -0.56 14.13
CA GLU A 68 6.18 -1.97 13.92
C GLU A 68 4.88 -2.11 13.12
N HIS A 69 4.95 -2.77 11.97
CA HIS A 69 3.80 -2.97 11.09
C HIS A 69 4.08 -4.07 10.05
N ALA A 70 3.04 -4.48 9.35
CA ALA A 70 3.15 -5.53 8.33
C ALA A 70 3.72 -5.02 7.00
N GLY A 71 3.98 -3.72 6.90
CA GLY A 71 4.55 -3.10 5.71
C GLY A 71 3.65 -2.02 5.12
N ILE A 72 4.27 -1.08 4.43
CA ILE A 72 3.57 0.03 3.76
C ILE A 72 4.20 0.21 2.38
N VAL A 73 3.38 0.28 1.35
CA VAL A 73 3.82 0.57 -0.02
C VAL A 73 3.10 1.80 -0.51
N VAL A 74 3.84 2.87 -0.74
CA VAL A 74 3.32 4.13 -1.25
C VAL A 74 3.66 4.24 -2.73
N VAL A 75 2.65 4.45 -3.56
CA VAL A 75 2.84 4.65 -5.01
C VAL A 75 2.72 6.14 -5.29
N ALA A 76 3.86 6.78 -5.56
CA ALA A 76 3.96 8.24 -5.70
C ALA A 76 4.45 8.61 -7.10
N LEU A 77 3.55 8.55 -8.07
CA LEU A 77 3.85 8.80 -9.47
C LEU A 77 3.57 10.26 -9.85
N ARG A 78 4.22 10.74 -10.89
CA ARG A 78 4.02 12.10 -11.40
C ARG A 78 2.62 12.28 -11.99
N GLN A 79 2.10 11.24 -12.66
CA GLN A 79 0.75 11.21 -13.20
C GLN A 79 0.05 9.96 -12.66
N PRO A 80 -0.56 10.03 -11.48
CA PRO A 80 -1.08 8.86 -10.79
C PRO A 80 -2.45 8.42 -11.31
N ASN A 81 -2.55 8.16 -12.60
CA ASN A 81 -3.76 7.56 -13.15
C ASN A 81 -3.80 6.06 -12.87
N ARG A 82 -4.99 5.46 -13.05
CA ARG A 82 -5.20 4.04 -12.76
C ARG A 82 -4.20 3.13 -13.47
N ALA A 83 -4.02 3.34 -14.76
CA ALA A 83 -3.15 2.48 -15.56
C ALA A 83 -1.69 2.56 -15.10
N ALA A 84 -1.21 3.76 -14.79
CA ALA A 84 0.15 3.97 -14.31
C ALA A 84 0.37 3.32 -12.95
N ILE A 85 -0.59 3.47 -12.04
CA ILE A 85 -0.52 2.87 -10.71
C ILE A 85 -0.50 1.34 -10.82
N GLN A 86 -1.39 0.77 -11.63
CA GLN A 86 -1.45 -0.68 -11.81
C GLN A 86 -0.18 -1.22 -12.43
N SER A 87 0.36 -0.55 -13.43
CA SER A 87 1.60 -0.96 -14.08
C SER A 87 2.77 -0.97 -13.09
N ARG A 88 2.87 0.08 -12.26
CA ARG A 88 3.93 0.18 -11.27
C ARG A 88 3.77 -0.86 -10.16
N LEU A 89 2.56 -1.07 -9.70
CA LEU A 89 2.27 -2.08 -8.69
C LEU A 89 2.59 -3.49 -9.20
N LYS A 90 2.22 -3.79 -10.44
CA LYS A 90 2.53 -5.07 -11.07
C LYS A 90 4.04 -5.29 -11.12
N TRP A 91 4.77 -4.26 -11.54
CA TRP A 91 6.23 -4.34 -11.56
C TRP A 91 6.78 -4.65 -10.17
N PHE A 92 6.26 -3.98 -9.14
CA PHE A 92 6.69 -4.20 -7.76
C PHE A 92 6.45 -5.64 -7.33
N MET A 93 5.25 -6.16 -7.58
CA MET A 93 4.89 -7.53 -7.21
C MET A 93 5.76 -8.58 -7.91
N GLU A 94 6.18 -8.31 -9.13
CA GLU A 94 6.97 -9.24 -9.93
C GLU A 94 8.47 -9.16 -9.68
N ASN A 95 8.98 -8.02 -9.24
CA ASN A 95 10.42 -7.74 -9.21
C ASN A 95 11.01 -7.50 -7.82
N VAL A 96 10.22 -7.10 -6.86
CA VAL A 96 10.71 -6.81 -5.51
C VAL A 96 10.41 -7.99 -4.62
N ASP A 97 11.47 -8.63 -4.13
CA ASP A 97 11.39 -9.84 -3.31
C ASP A 97 11.90 -9.58 -1.89
N GLU A 98 11.87 -8.34 -1.45
CA GLU A 98 12.30 -7.96 -0.11
C GLU A 98 11.19 -8.18 0.89
N PRO A 99 11.52 -8.51 2.16
CA PRO A 99 10.49 -8.61 3.21
C PRO A 99 9.81 -7.27 3.42
N LEU A 100 8.49 -7.27 3.58
CA LEU A 100 7.72 -6.04 3.76
C LEU A 100 7.53 -5.67 5.24
N THR A 101 7.65 -6.62 6.15
CA THR A 101 7.43 -6.40 7.58
C THR A 101 8.36 -5.30 8.10
N ASN A 102 7.77 -4.32 8.76
CA ASN A 102 8.46 -3.15 9.32
C ASN A 102 9.19 -2.30 8.28
N ARG A 103 8.82 -2.43 7.02
CA ARG A 103 9.43 -1.67 5.95
C ARG A 103 8.43 -0.78 5.25
N VAL A 104 8.89 0.37 4.79
CA VAL A 104 8.09 1.31 4.03
C VAL A 104 8.75 1.49 2.67
N PHE A 105 7.98 1.27 1.62
CA PHE A 105 8.44 1.45 0.24
C PHE A 105 7.76 2.66 -0.36
N ILE A 106 8.49 3.46 -1.10
CA ILE A 106 7.91 4.49 -1.95
C ILE A 106 8.30 4.21 -3.40
N LEU A 107 7.29 3.97 -4.24
CA LEU A 107 7.48 3.67 -5.64
C LEU A 107 7.29 4.94 -6.45
N ARG A 108 8.30 5.29 -7.24
CA ARG A 108 8.27 6.41 -8.18
C ARG A 108 8.22 5.85 -9.60
N ASP A 109 8.19 6.73 -10.60
CA ASP A 109 8.04 6.30 -11.99
C ASP A 109 9.13 5.33 -12.46
N PHE A 110 10.37 5.56 -12.05
CA PHE A 110 11.51 4.77 -12.53
C PHE A 110 12.41 4.22 -11.42
N SER A 111 12.04 4.43 -10.18
CA SER A 111 12.85 4.01 -9.03
C SER A 111 11.95 3.70 -7.85
N TYR A 112 12.54 3.11 -6.81
CA TYR A 112 11.87 3.00 -5.53
C TYR A 112 12.89 3.15 -4.41
N ARG A 113 12.39 3.49 -3.22
CA ARG A 113 13.19 3.54 -2.00
C ARG A 113 12.48 2.73 -0.91
N THR A 114 13.27 2.22 0.01
CA THR A 114 12.76 1.52 1.19
C THR A 114 13.45 2.06 2.44
N ARG A 115 12.74 2.03 3.54
CA ARG A 115 13.28 2.46 4.83
C ARG A 115 12.71 1.63 5.98
#